data_1b1a1a32afcc711f45f018797833f307
#
_entry.id   1b1a1a32afcc711f45f018797833f307
#
_cell.length_a   1.000
_cell.length_b   1.000
_cell.length_c   1.000
_cell.angle_alpha   90.00
_cell.angle_beta   90.00
_cell.angle_gamma   90.00
#
_symmetry.space_group_name_H-M   'P 1'
#
loop_
_entity.id
_entity.type
_entity.pdbx_description
1 polymer ?
#
loop_
_entity_poly.entity_id
_entity_poly.type
_entity_poly.pdbx_seq_one_letter_code
_entity_poly.pdbx_strand_id
1 'polypeptide(L)'
;EVDNFVKWLEVTTEQKVENIWGVLYYDNGGIKWHSHHPNDDVSHSFVYYVNVPNNSSSTRFSKDPSKEGNDVDVPIIEGHCLVWDHNLPHCVPPSNHNGRCVISGNLK
;
A
#
# COMPACT_ATOMS: atom_id res chain seq x y z
N GLU A 1 0.01 16.36 -8.94
CA GLU A 1 1.10 16.83 -8.11
C GLU A 1 1.12 16.13 -6.77
N VAL A 2 2.32 15.75 -6.32
CA VAL A 2 2.50 15.06 -5.04
C VAL A 2 2.06 15.93 -3.86
N ASP A 3 2.37 17.21 -3.90
CA ASP A 3 1.98 18.13 -2.83
C ASP A 3 0.45 18.25 -2.68
N ASN A 4 -0.26 18.25 -3.78
CA ASN A 4 -1.73 18.29 -3.76
C ASN A 4 -2.30 16.97 -3.22
N PHE A 5 -1.70 15.85 -3.57
CA PHE A 5 -2.08 14.54 -3.03
C PHE A 5 -1.87 14.49 -1.52
N VAL A 6 -0.71 14.94 -1.04
CA VAL A 6 -0.39 14.98 0.40
C VAL A 6 -1.39 15.83 1.15
N LYS A 7 -1.70 17.03 0.64
CA LYS A 7 -2.70 17.89 1.27
C LYS A 7 -4.07 17.24 1.35
N TRP A 8 -4.51 16.63 0.24
CA TRP A 8 -5.79 15.94 0.20
C TRP A 8 -5.81 14.79 1.22
N LEU A 9 -4.75 14.02 1.28
CA LEU A 9 -4.67 12.87 2.19
C LEU A 9 -4.69 13.32 3.65
N GLU A 10 -3.92 14.36 3.99
CA GLU A 10 -3.87 14.88 5.36
C GLU A 10 -5.21 15.45 5.82
N VAL A 11 -5.90 16.15 4.94
CA VAL A 11 -7.25 16.68 5.24
C VAL A 11 -8.25 15.54 5.39
N THR A 12 -8.21 14.57 4.48
CA THR A 12 -9.18 13.47 4.47
C THR A 12 -9.02 12.54 5.67
N THR A 13 -7.78 12.25 6.07
CA THR A 13 -7.49 11.34 7.17
C THR A 13 -7.37 12.05 8.53
N GLU A 14 -7.27 13.37 8.52
CA GLU A 14 -6.97 14.18 9.72
C GLU A 14 -5.65 13.76 10.38
N GLN A 15 -4.70 13.27 9.58
CA GLN A 15 -3.39 12.81 10.03
C GLN A 15 -2.29 13.43 9.17
N LYS A 16 -1.08 13.47 9.70
CA LYS A 16 0.09 13.98 8.98
C LYS A 16 0.79 12.87 8.23
N VAL A 17 1.30 13.17 7.04
CA VAL A 17 2.19 12.25 6.31
C VAL A 17 3.56 12.29 6.96
N GLU A 18 3.99 11.13 7.49
CA GLU A 18 5.31 10.99 8.11
C GLU A 18 6.38 10.66 7.08
N ASN A 19 6.08 9.70 6.22
CA ASN A 19 6.99 9.25 5.15
C ASN A 19 6.20 9.07 3.86
N ILE A 20 6.86 9.29 2.74
CA ILE A 20 6.27 9.04 1.42
C ILE A 20 7.37 8.60 0.46
N TRP A 21 7.09 7.59 -0.37
CA TRP A 21 8.02 7.10 -1.40
C TRP A 21 7.28 6.50 -2.58
N GLY A 22 7.95 6.42 -3.72
CA GLY A 22 7.43 5.77 -4.91
C GLY A 22 7.96 4.36 -5.06
N VAL A 23 7.16 3.46 -5.63
CA VAL A 23 7.55 2.10 -5.96
C VAL A 23 7.17 1.81 -7.40
N LEU A 24 8.15 1.35 -8.17
CA LEU A 24 7.94 0.92 -9.56
C LEU A 24 8.27 -0.56 -9.65
N TYR A 25 7.33 -1.36 -10.18
CA TYR A 25 7.45 -2.81 -10.26
C TYR A 25 7.93 -3.25 -11.63
N TYR A 26 8.81 -4.24 -11.65
CA TYR A 26 9.37 -4.86 -12.86
C TYR A 26 9.33 -6.39 -12.77
N ASP A 27 9.25 -7.05 -13.93
CA ASP A 27 9.59 -8.48 -14.11
C ASP A 27 8.99 -9.42 -13.07
N ASN A 28 7.67 -9.41 -12.93
CA ASN A 28 6.96 -10.27 -11.98
C ASN A 28 7.35 -10.03 -10.51
N GLY A 29 7.86 -8.86 -10.22
CA GLY A 29 8.18 -8.49 -8.85
C GLY A 29 6.97 -8.47 -7.94
N GLY A 30 7.23 -8.53 -6.66
CA GLY A 30 6.21 -8.44 -5.62
C GLY A 30 6.84 -7.92 -4.34
N ILE A 31 6.05 -7.87 -3.30
CA ILE A 31 6.52 -7.49 -1.96
C ILE A 31 6.06 -8.58 -1.00
N LYS A 32 7.01 -9.14 -0.25
CA LYS A 32 6.74 -10.20 0.72
C LYS A 32 5.89 -9.68 1.87
N TRP A 33 5.28 -10.60 2.61
CA TRP A 33 4.55 -10.27 3.83
C TRP A 33 5.39 -9.39 4.75
N HIS A 34 4.84 -8.30 5.17
CA HIS A 34 5.46 -7.41 6.15
C HIS A 34 4.39 -6.59 6.85
N SER A 35 4.77 -6.01 7.98
CA SER A 35 4.01 -4.98 8.65
C SER A 35 5.00 -3.92 9.12
N HIS A 36 4.49 -2.72 9.36
CA HIS A 36 5.34 -1.66 9.86
C HIS A 36 5.43 -1.79 11.38
N HIS A 37 6.65 -1.72 11.91
CA HIS A 37 6.83 -1.81 13.35
C HIS A 37 6.15 -0.63 14.03
N PRO A 38 5.45 -0.87 15.13
CA PRO A 38 4.88 0.24 15.88
C PRO A 38 6.01 1.15 16.34
N ASN A 39 5.92 2.40 15.99
CA ASN A 39 6.61 3.45 16.69
C ASN A 39 5.56 4.51 17.03
N ASP A 40 5.89 5.37 17.95
CA ASP A 40 4.91 6.30 18.51
C ASP A 40 4.35 7.29 17.49
N ASP A 41 5.01 7.39 16.32
CA ASP A 41 4.67 8.40 15.33
C ASP A 41 3.87 7.85 14.15
N VAL A 42 3.78 6.54 13.98
CA VAL A 42 3.08 5.95 12.84
C VAL A 42 1.81 5.24 13.29
N SER A 43 0.67 5.63 12.73
CA SER A 43 -0.62 5.01 13.02
C SER A 43 -1.14 4.17 11.87
N HIS A 44 -0.96 4.62 10.64
CA HIS A 44 -1.50 4.00 9.45
C HIS A 44 -0.48 4.00 8.33
N SER A 45 -0.65 3.07 7.40
CA SER A 45 0.07 3.04 6.14
C SER A 45 -0.91 3.34 5.01
N PHE A 46 -0.40 3.82 3.88
CA PHE A 46 -1.24 4.08 2.72
C PHE A 46 -0.53 3.69 1.43
N VAL A 47 -1.31 3.43 0.40
CA VAL A 47 -0.83 3.27 -0.97
C VAL A 47 -1.79 3.96 -1.92
N TYR A 48 -1.24 4.74 -2.84
CA TYR A 48 -1.98 5.36 -3.92
C TYR A 48 -1.55 4.72 -5.24
N TYR A 49 -2.50 4.22 -6.01
CA TYR A 49 -2.23 3.51 -7.26
C TYR A 49 -2.15 4.51 -8.42
N VAL A 50 -0.92 4.77 -8.87
CA VAL A 50 -0.67 5.72 -9.96
C VAL A 50 -0.89 5.07 -11.32
N ASN A 51 -0.33 3.86 -11.52
CA ASN A 51 -0.47 3.11 -12.76
C ASN A 51 -0.63 1.64 -12.44
N VAL A 52 -1.71 1.04 -12.95
CA VAL A 52 -2.05 -0.36 -12.67
C VAL A 52 -2.19 -1.10 -14.02
N PRO A 53 -1.13 -1.77 -14.50
CA PRO A 53 -1.24 -2.59 -15.70
C PRO A 53 -2.23 -3.73 -15.52
N ASN A 54 -2.78 -4.21 -16.64
CA ASN A 54 -3.59 -5.41 -16.64
C ASN A 54 -2.77 -6.59 -16.06
N ASN A 55 -3.42 -7.52 -15.40
CA ASN A 55 -2.81 -8.68 -14.75
C ASN A 55 -1.96 -8.35 -13.52
N SER A 56 -2.06 -7.14 -12.98
CA SER A 56 -1.44 -6.82 -11.70
C SER A 56 -2.13 -7.59 -10.57
N SER A 57 -1.32 -8.09 -9.63
CA SER A 57 -1.87 -8.73 -8.44
C SER A 57 -2.49 -7.70 -7.50
N SER A 58 -3.42 -8.16 -6.69
CA SER A 58 -4.05 -7.34 -5.64
C SER A 58 -3.05 -6.95 -4.56
N THR A 59 -3.46 -6.05 -3.68
CA THR A 59 -2.82 -5.89 -2.39
C THR A 59 -3.49 -6.86 -1.43
N ARG A 60 -2.71 -7.69 -0.77
CA ARG A 60 -3.21 -8.78 0.07
C ARG A 60 -2.94 -8.48 1.52
N PHE A 61 -3.95 -8.69 2.36
CA PHE A 61 -3.89 -8.46 3.80
C PHE A 61 -4.21 -9.74 4.55
N SER A 62 -3.61 -9.91 5.73
CA SER A 62 -3.97 -11.00 6.64
C SER A 62 -3.64 -10.60 8.08
N LYS A 63 -4.54 -10.91 9.00
CA LYS A 63 -4.25 -10.73 10.43
C LYS A 63 -3.19 -11.70 10.91
N ASP A 64 -3.09 -12.87 10.29
CA ASP A 64 -2.12 -13.89 10.62
C ASP A 64 -1.70 -14.62 9.34
N PRO A 65 -0.63 -14.16 8.65
CA PRO A 65 -0.18 -14.78 7.40
C PRO A 65 0.28 -16.23 7.53
N SER A 66 0.54 -16.70 8.76
CA SER A 66 0.93 -18.08 9.01
C SER A 66 -0.25 -19.06 8.90
N LYS A 67 -1.48 -18.56 8.85
CA LYS A 67 -2.70 -19.38 8.77
C LYS A 67 -3.34 -19.25 7.41
N GLU A 68 -3.55 -20.38 6.75
CA GLU A 68 -4.28 -20.42 5.48
C GLU A 68 -5.73 -19.98 5.67
N GLY A 69 -6.27 -19.35 4.64
CA GLY A 69 -7.68 -18.96 4.60
C GLY A 69 -7.99 -17.62 5.24
N ASN A 70 -6.99 -16.93 5.79
CA ASN A 70 -7.20 -15.63 6.41
C ASN A 70 -6.86 -14.45 5.48
N ASP A 71 -6.44 -14.74 4.25
CA ASP A 71 -6.02 -13.70 3.32
C ASP A 71 -7.21 -12.97 2.72
N VAL A 72 -7.11 -11.67 2.64
CA VAL A 72 -8.09 -10.81 1.97
C VAL A 72 -7.38 -10.05 0.85
N ASP A 73 -7.83 -10.27 -0.36
CA ASP A 73 -7.32 -9.55 -1.53
C ASP A 73 -8.18 -8.33 -1.79
N VAL A 74 -7.57 -7.17 -1.78
CA VAL A 74 -8.25 -5.91 -2.11
C VAL A 74 -7.96 -5.57 -3.55
N PRO A 75 -8.99 -5.47 -4.41
CA PRO A 75 -8.78 -5.06 -5.79
C PRO A 75 -8.08 -3.72 -5.87
N ILE A 76 -7.13 -3.63 -6.80
CA ILE A 76 -6.40 -2.39 -7.02
C ILE A 76 -7.06 -1.62 -8.15
N ILE A 77 -7.27 -0.34 -7.91
CA ILE A 77 -7.94 0.54 -8.86
C ILE A 77 -7.09 1.79 -9.03
N GLU A 78 -6.67 2.05 -10.26
CA GLU A 78 -5.88 3.24 -10.57
C GLU A 78 -6.61 4.50 -10.11
N GLY A 79 -5.88 5.41 -9.49
CA GLY A 79 -6.45 6.64 -8.93
C GLY A 79 -7.04 6.49 -7.53
N HIS A 80 -7.04 5.29 -6.96
CA HIS A 80 -7.55 5.05 -5.60
C HIS A 80 -6.42 4.99 -4.59
N CYS A 81 -6.75 5.28 -3.35
CA CYS A 81 -5.82 5.22 -2.23
C CYS A 81 -6.39 4.28 -1.16
N LEU A 82 -5.56 3.33 -0.70
CA LEU A 82 -5.89 2.49 0.45
C LEU A 82 -5.17 3.03 1.68
N VAL A 83 -5.85 2.99 2.82
CA VAL A 83 -5.26 3.34 4.12
C VAL A 83 -5.60 2.21 5.09
N TRP A 84 -4.60 1.73 5.84
CA TRP A 84 -4.81 0.65 6.80
C TRP A 84 -3.95 0.84 8.04
N ASP A 85 -4.30 0.11 9.10
CA ASP A 85 -3.53 0.14 10.35
C ASP A 85 -2.10 -0.31 10.08
N HIS A 86 -1.12 0.41 10.63
CA HIS A 86 0.30 0.18 10.35
C HIS A 86 0.78 -1.24 10.73
N ASN A 87 0.14 -1.89 11.67
CA ASN A 87 0.54 -3.23 12.11
C ASN A 87 -0.20 -4.37 11.38
N LEU A 88 -1.08 -4.06 10.44
CA LEU A 88 -1.75 -5.09 9.63
C LEU A 88 -0.79 -5.65 8.58
N PRO A 89 -0.47 -6.96 8.64
CA PRO A 89 0.40 -7.57 7.64
C PRO A 89 -0.20 -7.49 6.24
N HIS A 90 0.65 -7.21 5.28
CA HIS A 90 0.23 -7.09 3.88
C HIS A 90 1.36 -7.51 2.95
N CYS A 91 1.00 -7.84 1.73
CA CYS A 91 1.96 -8.21 0.69
C CYS A 91 1.40 -7.87 -0.69
N VAL A 92 2.27 -7.93 -1.68
CA VAL A 92 1.90 -7.86 -3.09
C VAL A 92 2.41 -9.14 -3.75
N PRO A 93 1.52 -10.11 -4.05
CA PRO A 93 1.96 -11.33 -4.70
C PRO A 93 2.63 -11.04 -6.05
N PRO A 94 3.67 -11.79 -6.41
CA PRO A 94 4.30 -11.61 -7.72
C PRO A 94 3.31 -11.82 -8.86
N SER A 95 3.40 -10.97 -9.87
CA SER A 95 2.60 -11.12 -11.10
C SER A 95 3.26 -10.33 -12.22
N ASN A 96 2.77 -10.52 -13.45
CA ASN A 96 3.26 -9.77 -14.58
C ASN A 96 2.65 -8.35 -14.56
N HIS A 97 3.27 -7.46 -13.79
CA HIS A 97 2.80 -6.10 -13.62
C HIS A 97 3.88 -5.06 -13.92
N ASN A 98 4.63 -5.26 -14.99
CA ASN A 98 5.61 -4.28 -15.43
C ASN A 98 4.98 -2.91 -15.60
N GLY A 99 5.59 -1.90 -14.99
CA GLY A 99 5.09 -0.53 -15.03
C GLY A 99 4.07 -0.21 -13.94
N ARG A 100 3.72 -1.16 -13.07
CA ARG A 100 2.91 -0.83 -11.89
C ARG A 100 3.67 0.19 -11.06
N CYS A 101 2.98 1.29 -10.77
CA CYS A 101 3.58 2.39 -10.04
C CYS A 101 2.64 2.82 -8.92
N VAL A 102 3.18 2.91 -7.72
CA VAL A 102 2.41 3.34 -6.55
C VAL A 102 3.19 4.38 -5.76
N ILE A 103 2.46 5.18 -5.00
CA ILE A 103 3.02 6.06 -3.99
C ILE A 103 2.59 5.50 -2.65
N SER A 104 3.55 5.15 -1.82
CA SER A 104 3.30 4.56 -0.50
C SER A 104 3.80 5.48 0.59
N GLY A 105 3.33 5.26 1.80
CA GLY A 105 3.81 6.04 2.92
C GLY A 105 3.16 5.66 4.24
N ASN A 106 3.49 6.45 5.24
CA ASN A 106 2.98 6.30 6.60
C ASN A 106 2.37 7.60 7.09
N LEU A 107 1.31 7.45 7.87
CA LEU A 107 0.61 8.56 8.55
C LEU A 107 0.85 8.50 10.06
N LYS A 108 0.77 9.63 10.68
CA LYS A 108 0.84 9.71 12.15
C LYS A 108 -0.26 10.57 12.75
#